data_c50f24854765917ea4ac0fd4c0ca07a9
#
_entry.id   c50f24854765917ea4ac0fd4c0ca07a9
#
_cell.length_a   1.000
_cell.length_b   1.000
_cell.length_c   1.000
_cell.angle_alpha   90.00
_cell.angle_beta   90.00
_cell.angle_gamma   90.00
#
_symmetry.space_group_name_H-M   'P 1'
#
loop_
_entity.id
_entity.type
_entity.pdbx_description
1 polymer ?
#
loop_
_entity_poly.entity_id
_entity_poly.type
_entity_poly.pdbx_seq_one_letter_code
_entity_poly.pdbx_strand_id
1 'polypeptide(L)'
;MKKKITITAMSLLTALFLXXIXXFXYXINNEFNLGXXEGSXQVANNQXILLHXXAXETATXRNEAQYMXRSWTXAXTAYIVGDGGIVXQVXQPGYVQYGAGSYANXNSXVQIELQHTHDKATFEKNYKAYVEXARDSAMKYGIPLXXDXPYNQXGIKSHLWVTQXIWGDHTDPYGYLSEMGVSKEKLXYDXAHGFTDENXTTXXXXXVIDPXXXGXXNPXLTDGXNYAHXDQXGEIEXAXXHXAXWHIANYKYEYIFIMDYNTGKELARVXADGXYRXDVNQAYNTSGXVGYHVSXXMRXXPNKKVYVMMRATNDPXGXH
;
A
#
# COMPACT_ATOMS: atom_id res chain seq x y z
N MET A 1 41.62 -44.16 15.91
CA MET A 1 40.17 -44.12 15.94
C MET A 1 39.68 -42.93 15.10
N LYS A 2 39.11 -43.22 13.93
CA LYS A 2 38.58 -42.19 13.01
C LYS A 2 37.13 -41.92 13.41
N LYS A 3 36.83 -40.72 13.95
CA LYS A 3 35.44 -40.30 14.20
C LYS A 3 34.75 -40.03 12.88
N LYS A 4 33.74 -40.83 12.58
CA LYS A 4 32.85 -40.55 11.45
C LYS A 4 31.91 -39.41 11.88
N ILE A 5 32.02 -38.29 11.21
CA ILE A 5 31.04 -37.19 11.36
C ILE A 5 29.91 -37.50 10.39
N THR A 6 28.76 -37.88 10.93
CA THR A 6 27.54 -38.06 10.14
C THR A 6 26.89 -36.71 9.97
N ILE A 7 26.98 -36.14 8.79
CA ILE A 7 26.24 -34.93 8.43
C ILE A 7 24.83 -35.37 8.07
N THR A 8 23.90 -35.20 8.97
CA THR A 8 22.48 -35.38 8.64
C THR A 8 22.06 -34.19 7.79
N ALA A 9 21.84 -34.43 6.52
CA ALA A 9 21.25 -33.45 5.66
C ALA A 9 19.82 -33.22 6.15
N MET A 10 19.61 -32.17 6.90
CA MET A 10 18.29 -31.67 7.21
C MET A 10 17.74 -31.10 5.91
N SER A 11 16.87 -31.87 5.28
CA SER A 11 16.10 -31.36 4.15
C SER A 11 15.30 -30.18 4.66
N LEU A 12 15.67 -29.00 4.20
CA LEU A 12 14.88 -27.80 4.40
C LEU A 12 13.59 -27.98 3.59
N LEU A 13 12.58 -28.54 4.23
CA LEU A 13 11.24 -28.47 3.73
C LEU A 13 10.86 -27.00 3.92
N THR A 14 11.10 -26.20 2.90
CA THR A 14 10.46 -24.89 2.79
C THR A 14 8.96 -25.18 2.65
N ALA A 15 8.30 -25.36 3.79
CA ALA A 15 6.88 -25.22 3.83
C ALA A 15 6.65 -23.74 3.46
N LEU A 16 6.25 -23.54 2.22
CA LEU A 16 5.65 -22.28 1.80
C LEU A 16 4.38 -22.17 2.64
N PHE A 17 4.49 -21.59 3.81
CA PHE A 17 3.34 -21.14 4.59
C PHE A 17 2.77 -19.95 3.83
N LEU A 18 2.03 -20.24 2.81
CA LEU A 18 1.06 -19.29 2.32
C LEU A 18 0.10 -19.09 3.48
N UNK A 19 0.19 -18.37 4.35
CA UNK A 19 -0.53 -18.12 5.07
C UNK A 19 -1.48 -17.71 4.59
N UNK A 20 -2.25 -18.02 4.47
CA UNK A 20 -3.08 -17.71 4.16
C UNK A 20 -3.41 -16.84 4.75
N ILE A 21 -2.93 -15.80 4.62
CA ILE A 21 -3.48 -14.55 5.01
C ILE A 21 -4.90 -14.53 4.46
N UNK A 22 -5.61 -14.80 5.05
CA UNK A 22 -6.68 -14.86 4.71
C UNK A 22 -6.87 -13.91 4.13
N UNK A 23 -6.66 -13.82 3.40
CA UNK A 23 -6.85 -12.88 2.58
C UNK A 23 -8.24 -12.89 2.42
N PHE A 24 -8.63 -11.73 2.64
CA PHE A 24 -10.00 -11.42 2.34
C PHE A 24 -10.31 -11.90 0.90
N UNK A 25 -10.80 -12.83 0.72
CA UNK A 25 -10.99 -13.47 -0.46
C UNK A 25 -12.18 -12.88 -1.08
N TYR A 26 -11.98 -12.36 -2.05
CA TYR A 26 -13.04 -11.89 -2.94
C TYR A 26 -13.05 -12.70 -4.26
N UNK A 27 -14.04 -12.87 -4.75
CA UNK A 27 -14.22 -13.59 -5.93
C UNK A 27 -14.42 -12.66 -7.05
N ILE A 28 -13.89 -12.95 -8.11
CA ILE A 28 -14.12 -12.17 -9.31
C ILE A 28 -15.30 -12.77 -10.08
N ASN A 29 -16.32 -11.97 -10.26
CA ASN A 29 -17.50 -12.34 -11.07
C ASN A 29 -17.24 -11.94 -12.53
N ASN A 30 -17.27 -12.92 -13.41
CA ASN A 30 -16.97 -12.77 -14.85
C ASN A 30 -18.22 -12.63 -15.72
N GLU A 31 -19.40 -12.48 -15.12
CA GLU A 31 -20.67 -12.37 -15.85
C GLU A 31 -20.68 -11.21 -16.86
N PHE A 32 -19.96 -10.15 -16.54
CA PHE A 32 -19.96 -8.91 -17.33
C PHE A 32 -18.70 -8.75 -18.20
N ASN A 33 -17.88 -9.79 -18.32
CA ASN A 33 -16.69 -9.72 -19.18
C ASN A 33 -17.07 -9.34 -20.60
N LEU A 34 -16.35 -8.37 -21.18
CA LEU A 34 -16.50 -8.01 -22.61
C LEU A 34 -16.16 -9.21 -23.48
N GLY A 35 -16.89 -9.32 -24.55
CA GLY A 35 -16.69 -10.40 -25.50
C GLY A 35 -15.50 -10.18 -26.43
N UNK A 36 -15.20 -11.09 -27.15
CA UNK A 36 -14.12 -11.04 -28.10
C UNK A 36 -14.38 -10.00 -29.12
N UNK A 37 -13.86 -9.13 -29.36
CA UNK A 37 -14.03 -8.04 -30.21
C UNK A 37 -14.53 -6.80 -29.51
N GLU A 38 -14.47 -6.79 -28.34
CA GLU A 38 -14.88 -5.65 -27.54
C GLU A 38 -13.71 -5.24 -26.63
N GLY A 39 -13.65 -3.98 -26.21
CA GLY A 39 -12.54 -3.46 -25.43
C GLY A 39 -11.33 -3.13 -26.31
N SER A 40 -10.14 -3.03 -25.69
CA SER A 40 -8.91 -2.69 -26.42
C SER A 40 -7.98 -3.90 -26.56
N UNK A 41 -7.55 -3.92 -27.46
CA UNK A 41 -6.58 -4.86 -27.75
C UNK A 41 -5.20 -4.46 -27.42
N GLN A 42 -4.98 -3.18 -27.20
CA GLN A 42 -3.67 -2.59 -26.91
C GLN A 42 -3.24 -2.95 -25.51
N VAL A 43 -2.04 -3.47 -25.36
CA VAL A 43 -1.46 -3.77 -24.05
C VAL A 43 -1.05 -2.45 -23.37
N ALA A 44 -1.44 -2.28 -22.12
CA ALA A 44 -1.07 -1.11 -21.33
C ALA A 44 0.34 -1.25 -20.78
N ASN A 45 1.00 -0.13 -20.57
CA ASN A 45 2.31 -0.08 -19.90
C ASN A 45 2.14 -0.32 -18.39
N ASN A 46 3.08 -1.04 -17.80
CA ASN A 46 3.06 -1.41 -16.38
C ASN A 46 3.51 -0.25 -15.48
N GLN A 47 2.69 0.74 -15.34
CA GLN A 47 3.03 1.93 -14.50
C GLN A 47 2.02 2.21 -13.39
N UNK A 48 0.71 2.26 -13.59
CA UNK A 48 -0.28 2.58 -12.66
C UNK A 48 -1.28 1.49 -12.49
N ILE A 49 -1.71 1.44 -11.29
CA ILE A 49 -3.06 0.89 -10.97
C ILE A 49 -3.93 2.09 -10.59
N LEU A 50 -5.02 2.34 -11.26
CA LEU A 50 -5.85 3.54 -11.05
C LEU A 50 -7.09 3.24 -10.22
N LEU A 51 -7.34 4.06 -9.23
CA LEU A 51 -8.47 4.00 -8.31
C LEU A 51 -9.48 5.10 -8.64
N HIS A 52 -10.75 4.73 -8.85
CA HIS A 52 -11.88 5.59 -9.17
C HIS A 52 -13.05 5.40 -8.23
N UNK A 53 -14.15 6.14 -8.14
CA UNK A 53 -15.38 6.02 -7.50
C UNK A 53 -16.43 6.22 -8.55
N UNK A 54 -17.39 5.52 -8.67
CA UNK A 54 -18.52 5.69 -9.51
C UNK A 54 -19.29 6.84 -9.08
N ALA A 55 -19.76 7.79 -9.98
CA ALA A 55 -20.54 9.02 -9.72
C ALA A 55 -22.00 8.82 -9.27
N UNK A 56 -22.58 7.86 -9.69
CA UNK A 56 -23.93 7.60 -9.44
C UNK A 56 -24.16 7.01 -8.08
N GLU A 57 -24.70 7.83 -7.26
CA GLU A 57 -24.88 7.51 -5.84
C GLU A 57 -25.91 6.40 -5.55
N THR A 58 -26.76 6.12 -6.47
CA THR A 58 -27.81 5.09 -6.30
C THR A 58 -27.57 3.83 -7.11
N ALA A 59 -26.53 3.79 -7.94
CA ALA A 59 -26.23 2.63 -8.78
C ALA A 59 -25.59 1.50 -7.96
N THR A 60 -26.04 0.29 -8.27
CA THR A 60 -25.43 -0.92 -7.72
C THR A 60 -24.16 -1.28 -8.52
N UNK A 61 -23.24 -2.11 -8.15
CA UNK A 61 -22.19 -2.62 -8.80
C UNK A 61 -22.56 -3.21 -10.03
N ARG A 62 -23.88 -3.93 -9.94
CA ARG A 62 -24.45 -4.55 -11.14
C ARG A 62 -24.90 -3.52 -12.18
N ASN A 63 -25.59 -2.48 -11.76
CA ASN A 63 -25.99 -1.40 -12.69
C ASN A 63 -24.79 -0.79 -13.41
N GLU A 64 -23.71 -0.53 -12.68
CA GLU A 64 -22.49 0.06 -13.27
C GLU A 64 -21.83 -0.90 -14.25
N ALA A 65 -21.75 -2.19 -13.90
CA ALA A 65 -21.17 -3.21 -14.78
C ALA A 65 -21.99 -3.32 -16.09
N GLN A 66 -23.31 -3.35 -15.99
CA GLN A 66 -24.22 -3.36 -17.14
C GLN A 66 -24.03 -2.10 -17.99
N TYR A 67 -23.87 -0.95 -17.38
CA TYR A 67 -23.59 0.30 -18.10
C TYR A 67 -22.25 0.19 -18.86
N MET A 68 -21.22 -0.27 -18.25
CA MET A 68 -19.93 -0.48 -18.92
C MET A 68 -19.99 -1.53 -20.04
N UNK A 69 -20.57 -2.46 -19.83
CA UNK A 69 -20.83 -3.43 -20.73
C UNK A 69 -21.46 -2.92 -21.94
N ARG A 70 -22.53 -1.92 -21.90
CA ARG A 70 -23.19 -1.26 -23.04
C ARG A 70 -22.35 -0.13 -23.63
N SER A 71 -21.57 0.52 -22.83
CA SER A 71 -20.90 1.79 -23.13
C SER A 71 -19.37 1.69 -23.13
N TRP A 72 -18.83 0.51 -23.35
CA TRP A 72 -17.39 0.28 -23.18
C TRP A 72 -16.51 1.19 -24.07
N THR A 73 -17.01 1.56 -25.21
CA THR A 73 -16.32 2.49 -26.11
C THR A 73 -16.14 3.92 -25.50
N UNK A 74 -16.89 4.03 -24.52
CA UNK A 74 -16.87 5.33 -23.89
C UNK A 74 -16.13 5.30 -22.60
N ALA A 75 -16.40 4.34 -21.87
CA ALA A 75 -15.75 4.14 -20.57
C ALA A 75 -15.69 2.65 -20.16
N UNK A 76 -14.56 2.09 -19.76
CA UNK A 76 -14.35 0.79 -19.36
C UNK A 76 -13.29 0.72 -18.37
N THR A 77 -13.50 0.17 -17.33
CA THR A 77 -12.42 -0.23 -16.41
C THR A 77 -12.33 -1.75 -16.32
N ALA A 78 -11.21 -2.27 -15.76
CA ALA A 78 -11.10 -3.72 -15.58
C ALA A 78 -12.08 -4.22 -14.53
N TYR A 79 -12.22 -3.50 -13.43
CA TYR A 79 -13.02 -3.96 -12.29
C TYR A 79 -13.93 -2.87 -11.77
N ILE A 80 -15.08 -3.32 -11.25
CA ILE A 80 -15.98 -2.52 -10.43
C ILE A 80 -16.22 -3.28 -9.13
N VAL A 81 -16.12 -2.60 -8.00
CA VAL A 81 -16.31 -3.19 -6.68
C VAL A 81 -17.57 -2.61 -6.04
N GLY A 82 -18.46 -3.46 -5.60
CA GLY A 82 -19.70 -2.99 -4.99
C GLY A 82 -20.56 -4.10 -4.39
N ASP A 83 -21.74 -3.73 -3.99
CA ASP A 83 -22.81 -4.60 -3.48
C ASP A 83 -22.37 -5.54 -2.36
N GLY A 84 -21.42 -5.06 -1.52
CA GLY A 84 -20.92 -5.82 -0.37
C GLY A 84 -19.65 -6.61 -0.64
N GLY A 85 -18.74 -6.04 -1.46
CA GLY A 85 -17.44 -6.62 -1.73
C GLY A 85 -17.38 -7.55 -2.93
N ILE A 86 -18.39 -7.47 -3.81
CA ILE A 86 -18.39 -8.19 -5.10
C ILE A 86 -17.47 -7.44 -6.06
N VAL A 87 -16.65 -8.17 -6.81
CA VAL A 87 -15.79 -7.61 -7.84
C VAL A 87 -16.24 -8.11 -9.23
N UNK A 88 -16.65 -7.29 -9.96
CA UNK A 88 -17.09 -7.60 -11.23
C UNK A 88 -15.99 -7.29 -12.14
N GLN A 89 -15.59 -8.17 -13.05
CA GLN A 89 -14.64 -7.86 -14.11
C GLN A 89 -15.39 -7.47 -15.37
N VAL A 90 -14.95 -6.40 -16.02
CA VAL A 90 -15.51 -5.97 -17.31
C VAL A 90 -14.43 -6.04 -18.39
N UNK A 91 -13.38 -5.35 -18.20
CA UNK A 91 -12.32 -5.40 -19.09
C UNK A 91 -11.35 -6.39 -18.65
N GLN A 92 -10.59 -6.80 -19.61
CA GLN A 92 -9.50 -7.69 -19.24
C GLN A 92 -8.32 -6.88 -18.68
N PRO A 93 -7.82 -7.18 -17.45
CA PRO A 93 -6.64 -6.50 -16.91
C PRO A 93 -5.43 -6.64 -17.84
N GLY A 94 -4.58 -5.62 -17.85
CA GLY A 94 -3.37 -5.58 -18.67
C GLY A 94 -3.55 -4.93 -20.03
N TYR A 95 -4.78 -4.75 -20.45
CA TYR A 95 -5.08 -4.03 -21.68
C TYR A 95 -5.55 -2.61 -21.36
N VAL A 96 -5.44 -1.71 -22.34
CA VAL A 96 -5.87 -0.32 -22.20
C VAL A 96 -7.34 -0.26 -21.84
N GLN A 97 -7.68 0.52 -20.85
CA GLN A 97 -9.03 0.78 -20.37
C GLN A 97 -9.29 2.29 -20.49
N TYR A 98 -10.56 2.66 -20.59
CA TYR A 98 -10.94 4.04 -20.90
C TYR A 98 -11.58 4.69 -19.66
N GLY A 99 -10.76 5.18 -18.74
CA GLY A 99 -11.25 5.77 -17.50
C GLY A 99 -10.60 7.10 -17.09
N ALA A 100 -9.46 7.50 -17.71
CA ALA A 100 -8.68 8.60 -17.16
C ALA A 100 -7.91 9.42 -18.20
N GLY A 101 -8.33 9.40 -19.42
CA GLY A 101 -7.67 10.13 -20.52
C GLY A 101 -6.50 9.34 -21.12
N SER A 102 -6.06 9.76 -22.29
CA SER A 102 -5.20 8.95 -23.17
C SER A 102 -3.91 8.49 -22.50
N TYR A 103 -3.18 9.41 -21.85
CA TYR A 103 -1.89 9.08 -21.24
C TYR A 103 -2.08 8.12 -20.05
N ALA A 104 -2.99 8.42 -19.16
CA ALA A 104 -3.23 7.57 -17.98
C ALA A 104 -3.77 6.20 -18.37
N ASN A 105 -4.63 6.14 -19.37
CA ASN A 105 -5.15 4.89 -19.90
C ASN A 105 -4.04 3.99 -20.48
N UNK A 106 -3.17 4.45 -21.07
CA UNK A 106 -2.09 3.78 -21.65
C UNK A 106 -1.11 3.21 -20.71
N ASN A 107 -1.09 3.94 -19.67
CA ASN A 107 -0.08 3.59 -18.67
C ASN A 107 -0.62 2.83 -17.45
N SER A 108 -1.85 2.44 -17.47
CA SER A 108 -2.53 1.74 -16.36
C SER A 108 -2.84 0.28 -16.69
N UNK A 109 -2.29 -0.60 -16.04
CA UNK A 109 -2.50 -1.94 -16.20
C UNK A 109 -3.80 -2.39 -15.72
N VAL A 110 -4.37 -1.63 -14.67
CA VAL A 110 -5.69 -1.95 -14.09
C VAL A 110 -6.33 -0.67 -13.60
N GLN A 111 -7.59 -0.48 -13.92
CA GLN A 111 -8.42 0.60 -13.37
C GLN A 111 -9.59 -0.04 -12.59
N ILE A 112 -9.89 0.49 -11.41
CA ILE A 112 -10.86 -0.09 -10.48
C ILE A 112 -11.85 1.00 -10.06
N GLU A 113 -13.12 0.75 -10.30
CA GLU A 113 -14.21 1.61 -9.84
C GLU A 113 -14.78 1.11 -8.52
N LEU A 114 -15.17 2.02 -7.64
CA LEU A 114 -15.82 1.72 -6.37
C LEU A 114 -17.24 2.25 -6.39
N GLN A 115 -18.18 1.42 -5.97
CA GLN A 115 -19.61 1.81 -5.84
C GLN A 115 -19.76 2.98 -4.87
N HIS A 116 -20.63 3.92 -5.20
CA HIS A 116 -20.89 5.13 -4.42
C HIS A 116 -22.06 4.90 -3.44
N THR A 117 -21.98 3.85 -2.61
CA THR A 117 -23.03 3.57 -1.63
C THR A 117 -22.87 4.45 -0.38
N HIS A 118 -23.98 4.83 0.25
CA HIS A 118 -24.01 5.49 1.55
C HIS A 118 -24.27 4.51 2.71
N ASP A 119 -24.52 3.23 2.40
CA ASP A 119 -24.67 2.19 3.43
C ASP A 119 -23.31 1.79 3.97
N LYS A 120 -23.08 2.09 5.26
CA LYS A 120 -21.77 1.92 5.89
C LYS A 120 -21.30 0.47 5.90
N ALA A 121 -22.19 -0.48 6.22
CA ALA A 121 -21.83 -1.91 6.26
C ALA A 121 -21.44 -2.43 4.87
N THR A 122 -22.19 -2.05 3.84
CA THR A 122 -21.87 -2.37 2.45
C THR A 122 -20.54 -1.74 2.04
N PHE A 123 -20.34 -0.46 2.39
CA PHE A 123 -19.11 0.26 2.07
C PHE A 123 -17.89 -0.43 2.68
N GLU A 124 -17.96 -0.88 3.92
CA GLU A 124 -16.81 -1.52 4.59
C GLU A 124 -16.35 -2.77 3.83
N LYS A 125 -17.29 -3.58 3.37
CA LYS A 125 -16.98 -4.77 2.54
C LYS A 125 -16.44 -4.36 1.17
N ASN A 126 -17.05 -3.35 0.55
CA ASN A 126 -16.60 -2.82 -0.74
C ASN A 126 -15.17 -2.28 -0.63
N TYR A 127 -14.90 -1.51 0.40
CA TYR A 127 -13.58 -0.90 0.61
C TYR A 127 -12.48 -1.96 0.76
N LYS A 128 -12.73 -3.01 1.54
CA LYS A 128 -11.78 -4.11 1.70
C LYS A 128 -11.47 -4.78 0.36
N ALA A 129 -12.51 -5.10 -0.41
CA ALA A 129 -12.34 -5.72 -1.74
C ALA A 129 -11.61 -4.78 -2.71
N TYR A 130 -11.93 -3.51 -2.69
CA TYR A 130 -11.32 -2.45 -3.51
C TYR A 130 -9.81 -2.34 -3.24
N VAL A 131 -9.43 -2.27 -2.00
CA VAL A 131 -8.02 -2.22 -1.60
C VAL A 131 -7.31 -3.52 -2.00
N GLU A 132 -7.86 -4.63 -1.69
CA GLU A 132 -7.26 -5.93 -2.05
C GLU A 132 -7.19 -6.17 -3.57
N UNK A 133 -8.11 -5.67 -4.38
CA UNK A 133 -8.13 -5.71 -5.73
C UNK A 133 -7.06 -4.97 -6.27
N ALA A 134 -6.77 -3.79 -5.69
CA ALA A 134 -5.65 -2.94 -6.07
C ALA A 134 -4.30 -3.56 -5.72
N ARG A 135 -4.15 -4.06 -4.51
CA ARG A 135 -2.92 -4.71 -4.05
C ARG A 135 -2.55 -5.92 -4.90
N ASP A 136 -3.51 -6.82 -5.13
CA ASP A 136 -3.27 -8.03 -5.91
C ASP A 136 -2.88 -7.68 -7.35
N SER A 137 -3.55 -6.68 -7.92
CA SER A 137 -3.22 -6.17 -9.25
C SER A 137 -1.80 -5.60 -9.30
N ALA A 138 -1.43 -4.78 -8.33
CA ALA A 138 -0.09 -4.21 -8.25
C ALA A 138 0.97 -5.31 -8.12
N MET A 139 0.75 -6.28 -7.25
CA MET A 139 1.67 -7.40 -7.06
C MET A 139 1.80 -8.25 -8.33
N LYS A 140 0.70 -8.54 -9.00
CA LYS A 140 0.68 -9.32 -10.24
C LYS A 140 1.54 -8.68 -11.33
N TYR A 141 1.47 -7.36 -11.46
CA TYR A 141 2.16 -6.62 -12.52
C TYR A 141 3.50 -6.01 -12.08
N GLY A 142 3.95 -6.32 -10.85
CA GLY A 142 5.22 -5.80 -10.33
C GLY A 142 5.22 -4.30 -10.11
N ILE A 143 4.06 -3.73 -9.75
CA ILE A 143 3.86 -2.30 -9.52
C ILE A 143 4.00 -2.02 -8.01
N PRO A 144 4.74 -0.98 -7.60
CA PRO A 144 4.88 -0.66 -6.18
C PRO A 144 3.55 -0.35 -5.49
N LEU A 145 3.43 -0.81 -4.24
CA LEU A 145 2.24 -0.57 -3.41
C LEU A 145 2.17 0.84 -2.82
N UNK A 146 2.64 1.70 -3.33
CA UNK A 146 2.63 3.03 -2.91
C UNK A 146 1.43 3.74 -3.43
N UNK A 147 0.77 4.55 -2.80
CA UNK A 147 -0.36 5.37 -3.17
C UNK A 147 0.12 6.71 -3.37
N ASP A 148 -0.17 7.32 -4.55
CA ASP A 148 0.05 8.72 -4.95
C ASP A 148 1.44 9.32 -4.58
N UNK A 149 2.36 8.49 -4.48
CA UNK A 149 3.51 8.86 -4.31
C UNK A 149 3.82 9.75 -5.21
N PRO A 150 4.25 11.08 -4.87
CA PRO A 150 4.36 12.21 -5.81
C PRO A 150 5.54 12.09 -6.78
N TYR A 151 6.61 11.46 -6.36
CA TYR A 151 7.83 11.44 -7.19
C TYR A 151 8.06 10.10 -7.90
N ASN A 152 7.11 9.16 -7.82
CA ASN A 152 7.24 7.84 -8.46
C ASN A 152 6.10 7.64 -9.46
N GLN A 153 6.44 7.54 -10.68
CA GLN A 153 5.48 7.25 -11.76
C GLN A 153 4.84 5.87 -11.62
N UNK A 154 5.36 4.90 -11.11
CA UNK A 154 4.87 3.62 -10.97
C UNK A 154 4.23 3.52 -9.64
N GLY A 155 3.10 3.01 -9.62
CA GLY A 155 2.42 2.80 -8.34
C GLY A 155 0.91 2.77 -8.46
N ILE A 156 0.26 2.69 -7.27
CA ILE A 156 -1.20 2.83 -7.17
C ILE A 156 -1.50 4.33 -7.15
N LYS A 157 -2.42 4.76 -8.00
CA LYS A 157 -2.73 6.19 -8.18
C LYS A 157 -4.23 6.42 -8.10
N SER A 158 -4.61 7.51 -7.46
CA SER A 158 -5.98 8.01 -7.52
C SER A 158 -6.24 8.73 -8.84
N HIS A 159 -7.50 8.92 -9.20
CA HIS A 159 -7.86 9.79 -10.31
C HIS A 159 -7.43 11.25 -10.02
N LEU A 160 -7.48 11.67 -8.76
CA LEU A 160 -6.96 12.99 -8.36
C LEU A 160 -5.46 13.14 -8.74
N TRP A 161 -4.66 12.12 -8.51
CA TRP A 161 -3.24 12.15 -8.90
C TRP A 161 -3.09 12.36 -10.40
N VAL A 162 -3.93 11.68 -11.22
CA VAL A 162 -3.93 11.84 -12.67
C VAL A 162 -4.22 13.30 -13.04
N THR A 163 -5.23 13.90 -12.42
CA THR A 163 -5.58 15.32 -12.61
C THR A 163 -4.41 16.23 -12.24
N GLN A 164 -3.79 15.98 -11.18
CA GLN A 164 -2.65 16.79 -10.68
C GLN A 164 -1.34 16.61 -11.47
N UNK A 165 -1.18 15.27 -11.80
CA UNK A 165 0.04 14.90 -12.32
C UNK A 165 0.10 14.74 -13.74
N ILE A 166 -1.06 14.74 -14.47
CA ILE A 166 -1.12 14.49 -15.93
C ILE A 166 -2.12 15.42 -16.62
N TRP A 167 -3.43 15.22 -16.35
CA TRP A 167 -4.50 15.92 -17.06
C TRP A 167 -5.85 15.59 -16.41
N GLY A 168 -6.74 16.55 -16.43
CA GLY A 168 -8.15 16.33 -16.11
C GLY A 168 -8.63 17.21 -14.97
N ASP A 169 -9.85 16.91 -14.52
CA ASP A 169 -10.52 17.67 -13.46
C ASP A 169 -11.24 16.76 -12.44
N HIS A 170 -10.98 15.47 -12.49
CA HIS A 170 -11.53 14.51 -11.53
C HIS A 170 -10.75 14.51 -10.22
N THR A 171 -11.45 14.32 -9.12
CA THR A 171 -10.84 14.36 -7.77
C THR A 171 -11.06 13.07 -6.97
N ASP A 172 -11.73 12.09 -7.58
CA ASP A 172 -12.03 10.81 -6.92
C ASP A 172 -10.74 10.01 -6.62
N PRO A 173 -10.76 9.14 -5.63
CA PRO A 173 -11.91 8.74 -4.79
C PRO A 173 -11.99 9.45 -3.42
N TYR A 174 -11.18 10.44 -3.16
CA TYR A 174 -10.91 10.96 -1.81
C TYR A 174 -12.11 11.62 -1.13
N GLY A 175 -12.91 12.39 -1.89
CA GLY A 175 -14.10 13.04 -1.32
C GLY A 175 -15.08 12.02 -0.76
N TYR A 176 -15.39 11.01 -1.55
CA TYR A 176 -16.28 9.92 -1.14
C TYR A 176 -15.69 9.11 0.01
N LEU A 177 -14.43 8.71 -0.09
CA LEU A 177 -13.78 7.94 0.97
C LEU A 177 -13.79 8.71 2.30
N SER A 178 -13.50 10.00 2.28
CA SER A 178 -13.53 10.87 3.47
C SER A 178 -14.94 10.89 4.08
N GLU A 179 -15.96 11.07 3.24
CA GLU A 179 -17.37 11.04 3.67
C GLU A 179 -17.70 9.73 4.38
N MET A 180 -17.14 8.61 3.91
CA MET A 180 -17.39 7.28 4.47
C MET A 180 -16.40 6.92 5.61
N GLY A 181 -15.58 7.86 6.04
CA GLY A 181 -14.69 7.68 7.19
C GLY A 181 -13.31 7.15 6.87
N VAL A 182 -12.89 7.19 5.61
CA VAL A 182 -11.55 6.74 5.18
C VAL A 182 -10.75 7.95 4.73
N SER A 183 -9.71 8.29 5.49
CA SER A 183 -8.79 9.38 5.14
C SER A 183 -7.86 8.97 4.01
N LYS A 184 -7.25 9.97 3.38
CA LYS A 184 -6.21 9.75 2.37
C LYS A 184 -5.06 8.92 2.97
N GLU A 185 -4.69 9.22 4.20
CA GLU A 185 -3.63 8.52 4.95
C GLU A 185 -4.00 7.05 5.18
N LYS A 186 -5.25 6.77 5.53
CA LYS A 186 -5.73 5.40 5.71
C LYS A 186 -5.65 4.60 4.41
N LEU A 187 -6.07 5.19 3.33
CA LEU A 187 -5.98 4.54 2.01
C LEU A 187 -4.51 4.20 1.64
N UNK A 188 -3.71 5.00 1.78
CA UNK A 188 -2.35 4.82 1.51
C UNK A 188 -1.74 3.73 2.30
N TYR A 189 -2.15 3.78 3.66
CA TYR A 189 -1.74 2.70 4.59
C TYR A 189 -2.30 1.35 4.15
N ASP A 190 -3.56 1.28 3.97
CA ASP A 190 -4.23 0.03 3.58
C ASP A 190 -3.72 -0.52 2.22
N UNK A 191 -3.43 0.29 1.23
CA UNK A 191 -2.93 -0.08 0.05
C UNK A 191 -1.66 -0.69 0.22
N ALA A 192 -0.75 -0.14 1.15
CA ALA A 192 0.59 -0.71 1.41
C ALA A 192 0.55 -2.05 2.15
N HIS A 193 -0.36 -2.23 3.09
CA HIS A 193 -0.33 -3.35 4.03
C HIS A 193 -1.41 -4.40 3.86
N GLY A 194 -2.54 -4.03 3.27
CA GLY A 194 -3.71 -4.92 3.22
C GLY A 194 -4.36 -5.05 4.60
N PHE A 195 -5.30 -5.97 4.70
CA PHE A 195 -6.06 -6.20 5.92
C PHE A 195 -5.64 -7.53 6.53
N THR A 196 -5.26 -7.51 7.79
CA THR A 196 -5.07 -8.70 8.61
C THR A 196 -6.41 -9.11 9.21
N ASP A 197 -6.51 -10.36 9.63
CA ASP A 197 -7.72 -10.92 10.24
C ASP A 197 -8.27 -10.05 11.38
N GLU A 198 -9.56 -10.13 11.61
CA GLU A 198 -10.42 -9.27 12.41
C GLU A 198 -9.96 -8.99 13.86
N ASN A 199 -8.90 -9.58 14.29
CA ASN A 199 -8.30 -9.34 15.62
C ASN A 199 -7.18 -8.30 15.64
N UNK A 200 -6.91 -7.77 14.79
CA UNK A 200 -6.11 -6.80 14.72
C UNK A 200 -6.71 -5.60 14.96
N THR A 201 -7.45 -5.58 15.93
CA THR A 201 -8.04 -4.35 16.39
C THR A 201 -6.95 -3.39 16.84
N THR A 202 -6.98 -2.30 16.16
CA THR A 202 -6.45 -1.03 16.66
C THR A 202 -5.03 -1.07 17.20
N UNK A 203 -4.26 -0.95 16.39
CA UNK A 203 -3.12 -0.74 16.79
C UNK A 203 -3.01 0.52 17.22
N UNK A 204 -3.36 0.57 18.09
CA UNK A 204 -3.29 1.69 18.63
C UNK A 204 -2.04 2.22 18.26
N UNK A 205 -2.04 2.86 17.98
CA UNK A 205 -1.18 3.51 17.71
C UNK A 205 0.07 3.52 18.29
N UNK A 206 0.19 2.92 18.64
CA UNK A 206 1.25 2.97 19.13
C UNK A 206 2.14 3.14 18.14
N UNK A 207 2.26 3.71 17.76
CA UNK A 207 2.83 3.93 16.97
C UNK A 207 3.44 2.98 16.37
N VAL A 208 2.73 2.33 15.94
CA VAL A 208 3.26 1.39 14.99
C VAL A 208 3.64 2.18 13.75
N ILE A 209 4.88 2.53 13.67
CA ILE A 209 5.42 3.02 12.41
C ILE A 209 5.60 1.79 11.56
N ASP A 210 4.58 1.51 10.79
CA ASP A 210 4.73 0.52 9.75
C ASP A 210 5.46 1.18 8.60
N PRO A 211 6.59 0.67 8.20
CA PRO A 211 7.40 1.30 7.14
C PRO A 211 6.71 1.46 5.81
N UNK A 212 5.83 0.88 5.71
CA UNK A 212 5.11 0.93 4.52
C UNK A 212 4.05 1.92 4.53
N UNK A 213 4.07 2.39 5.30
CA UNK A 213 3.17 3.16 5.36
C UNK A 213 3.34 4.13 4.57
N UNK A 214 3.11 3.96 3.86
CA UNK A 214 3.14 4.87 2.85
C UNK A 214 2.29 5.96 3.15
N GLY A 215 2.72 6.73 3.43
CA GLY A 215 2.03 7.99 3.53
C GLY A 215 1.11 8.17 4.70
N UNK A 216 1.12 7.37 5.50
CA UNK A 216 0.40 7.66 6.39
C UNK A 216 0.98 8.51 7.11
N UNK A 217 0.95 9.27 6.88
CA UNK A 217 1.11 9.89 7.53
C UNK A 217 1.02 9.49 8.50
N ASN A 218 1.50 8.92 8.87
CA ASN A 218 1.53 8.72 10.25
C ASN A 218 2.21 9.89 10.89
N PRO A 219 1.49 10.94 10.98
CA PRO A 219 2.06 12.10 11.65
C PRO A 219 2.27 11.83 13.12
N UNK A 220 1.81 10.92 13.32
CA UNK A 220 1.81 10.68 14.32
C UNK A 220 2.58 10.57 15.11
N LEU A 221 3.35 10.54 14.66
CA LEU A 221 4.29 10.48 15.70
C LEU A 221 4.85 11.84 15.92
N THR A 222 4.09 12.58 16.58
CA THR A 222 4.58 13.86 17.05
C THR A 222 4.81 13.79 18.55
N ASP A 223 5.97 14.19 18.94
CA ASP A 223 6.35 14.46 20.29
C ASP A 223 6.95 15.86 20.29
N GLY A 224 6.06 16.83 20.39
CA GLY A 224 6.50 18.21 20.21
C GLY A 224 6.99 18.48 18.78
N UNK A 225 8.05 18.61 18.49
CA UNK A 225 8.60 18.86 17.31
C UNK A 225 9.15 17.74 16.57
N ASN A 226 8.83 16.79 17.08
CA ASN A 226 9.26 15.59 16.37
C ASN A 226 8.22 15.17 15.34
N TYR A 227 8.66 14.95 14.12
CA TYR A 227 7.84 14.40 13.04
C TYR A 227 8.62 13.27 12.41
N ALA A 228 8.00 12.09 12.19
CA ALA A 228 8.69 10.93 11.68
C ALA A 228 7.81 10.08 10.78
N HIS A 229 8.41 9.38 9.84
CA HIS A 229 7.68 8.51 8.94
C HIS A 229 8.56 7.37 8.36
N UNK A 230 8.33 6.11 8.26
CA UNK A 230 8.92 5.06 7.77
C UNK A 230 8.50 4.92 6.42
N ASP A 231 9.12 5.31 5.51
CA ASP A 231 8.86 5.22 4.07
C ASP A 231 8.85 3.77 3.58
N GLN A 232 9.73 3.00 4.03
CA GLN A 232 9.87 1.59 3.62
C GLN A 232 10.36 0.69 4.76
N UNK A 233 10.05 -0.49 4.80
CA UNK A 233 10.47 -1.57 5.55
C UNK A 233 10.42 -2.75 4.70
N GLY A 234 11.31 -3.16 4.44
CA GLY A 234 11.31 -4.36 3.59
C GLY A 234 12.34 -5.36 4.01
N GLU A 235 12.08 -6.58 3.69
CA GLU A 235 13.04 -7.65 3.91
C GLU A 235 14.10 -7.64 2.82
N ILE A 236 15.36 -7.63 3.25
CA ILE A 236 16.50 -7.89 2.38
C ILE A 236 16.94 -9.34 2.63
N GLU A 237 17.47 -9.90 1.63
CA GLU A 237 18.01 -11.28 1.76
C GLU A 237 18.78 -11.46 3.05
N UNK A 238 18.39 -12.45 3.63
CA UNK A 238 19.06 -12.86 4.83
C UNK A 238 18.66 -12.19 6.11
N ALA A 239 17.63 -11.96 6.24
CA ALA A 239 17.21 -11.44 7.52
C ALA A 239 17.62 -9.99 7.84
N UNK A 240 17.69 -9.18 6.98
CA UNK A 240 17.92 -7.85 7.19
C UNK A 240 16.65 -7.09 7.08
N UNK A 241 16.49 -6.29 7.81
CA UNK A 241 15.41 -5.43 7.67
C UNK A 241 15.99 -4.16 7.30
N HIS A 242 15.41 -3.70 6.24
CA HIS A 242 15.79 -2.40 5.71
C HIS A 242 14.71 -1.32 5.98
N UNK A 243 15.10 -0.35 6.63
CA UNK A 243 14.17 0.61 6.92
C UNK A 243 14.69 1.84 6.34
N ALA A 244 13.78 2.49 5.68
CA ALA A 244 13.99 3.87 5.24
C ALA A 244 13.01 4.81 5.93
N UNK A 245 13.60 5.72 6.57
CA UNK A 245 12.78 6.51 7.33
C UNK A 245 13.21 7.91 7.17
N TRP A 246 12.36 8.84 7.63
CA TRP A 246 12.79 10.19 7.95
C TRP A 246 12.28 10.59 9.32
N HIS A 247 13.09 11.41 10.03
CA HIS A 247 12.73 11.88 11.37
C HIS A 247 13.26 13.31 11.53
N ILE A 248 12.36 14.22 11.84
CA ILE A 248 12.68 15.62 12.13
C ILE A 248 12.69 15.77 13.64
N ALA A 249 13.88 15.93 14.21
CA ALA A 249 14.07 16.09 15.63
C ALA A 249 15.39 16.83 15.90
N ASN A 250 15.43 17.58 16.97
CA ASN A 250 16.61 18.39 17.31
C ASN A 250 17.45 17.70 18.39
N TYR A 251 18.05 16.59 17.99
CA TYR A 251 18.91 15.79 18.87
C TYR A 251 20.18 15.35 18.14
N LYS A 252 21.15 14.89 18.89
CA LYS A 252 22.50 14.62 18.36
C LYS A 252 22.59 13.28 17.61
N TYR A 253 21.81 12.29 18.05
CA TYR A 253 21.86 10.92 17.53
C TYR A 253 20.47 10.48 17.09
N GLU A 254 20.43 9.65 16.06
CA GLU A 254 19.23 8.98 15.62
C GLU A 254 19.41 7.48 15.69
N TYR A 255 18.50 6.79 16.35
CA TYR A 255 18.45 5.34 16.43
C TYR A 255 17.18 4.81 15.82
N ILE A 256 17.33 3.77 15.04
CA ILE A 256 16.21 3.03 14.45
C ILE A 256 16.18 1.65 15.12
N PHE A 257 15.02 1.29 15.65
CA PHE A 257 14.79 0.04 16.36
C PHE A 257 13.83 -0.82 15.59
N ILE A 258 14.09 -2.13 15.58
CA ILE A 258 13.11 -3.13 15.16
C ILE A 258 12.58 -3.77 16.44
N MET A 259 11.28 -3.68 16.63
CA MET A 259 10.60 -4.11 17.86
C MET A 259 9.68 -5.28 17.56
N ASP A 260 9.64 -6.26 18.44
CA ASP A 260 8.67 -7.35 18.39
C ASP A 260 7.26 -6.77 18.62
N TYR A 261 6.37 -6.94 17.66
CA TYR A 261 5.02 -6.37 17.71
C TYR A 261 4.22 -6.88 18.90
N ASN A 262 4.35 -8.18 19.22
CA ASN A 262 3.54 -8.83 20.24
C ASN A 262 4.04 -8.57 21.67
N THR A 263 5.36 -8.45 21.83
CA THR A 263 5.96 -8.35 23.16
C THR A 263 6.49 -6.96 23.49
N GLY A 264 6.66 -6.11 22.47
CA GLY A 264 7.29 -4.80 22.63
C GLY A 264 8.78 -4.87 22.91
N LYS A 265 9.41 -6.04 22.77
CA LYS A 265 10.83 -6.20 22.98
C LYS A 265 11.65 -5.73 21.80
N GLU A 266 12.77 -5.12 22.08
CA GLU A 266 13.75 -4.77 21.06
C GLU A 266 14.37 -6.03 20.45
N LEU A 267 14.36 -6.08 19.12
CA LEU A 267 15.01 -7.15 18.36
C LEU A 267 16.34 -6.70 17.74
N ALA A 268 16.40 -5.43 17.36
CA ALA A 268 17.62 -4.84 16.79
C ALA A 268 17.58 -3.33 16.93
N ARG A 269 18.74 -2.70 16.94
CA ARG A 269 18.87 -1.24 16.83
C ARG A 269 20.10 -0.87 16.01
N VAL A 270 20.08 0.31 15.43
CA VAL A 270 21.18 0.86 14.64
C VAL A 270 21.25 2.39 14.71
N UNK A 271 22.17 3.00 14.88
CA UNK A 271 22.36 4.23 14.78
C UNK A 271 22.32 4.50 13.46
N ALA A 272 21.78 5.53 13.12
CA ALA A 272 21.51 5.94 11.76
C ALA A 272 22.19 7.26 11.41
N ASP A 273 22.88 7.28 10.30
CA ASP A 273 23.46 8.50 9.74
C ASP A 273 22.46 9.13 8.77
N GLY A 274 22.30 10.45 8.96
CA GLY A 274 21.31 11.16 8.19
C GLY A 274 21.68 11.42 6.73
N UNK A 275 20.63 11.24 5.97
CA UNK A 275 20.71 11.55 4.59
C UNK A 275 19.86 12.72 4.32
N TYR A 276 20.14 13.58 3.21
CA TYR A 276 19.32 14.75 2.85
C TYR A 276 18.04 14.31 2.11
N ARG A 277 16.94 14.95 2.49
CA ARG A 277 15.64 14.67 1.87
C ARG A 277 15.00 15.99 1.44
N UNK A 278 15.11 16.20 0.44
CA UNK A 278 14.66 17.30 -0.15
C UNK A 278 13.24 17.55 0.03
N ASP A 279 12.51 16.55 -0.36
CA ASP A 279 11.03 16.49 -0.23
C ASP A 279 10.57 16.82 1.19
N VAL A 280 11.14 16.17 2.17
CA VAL A 280 10.83 16.36 3.58
C VAL A 280 11.22 17.77 4.04
N ASN A 281 12.41 18.20 3.69
CA ASN A 281 12.90 19.52 4.08
C ASN A 281 12.01 20.65 3.53
N GLN A 282 11.54 20.52 2.29
CA GLN A 282 10.59 21.48 1.72
C GLN A 282 9.24 21.43 2.42
N ALA A 283 8.72 20.22 2.65
CA ALA A 283 7.40 20.03 3.24
C ALA A 283 7.31 20.57 4.68
N TYR A 284 8.41 20.46 5.42
CA TYR A 284 8.46 20.82 6.84
C TYR A 284 9.30 22.05 7.15
N ASN A 285 9.79 22.72 6.11
CA ASN A 285 10.62 23.93 6.23
C ASN A 285 11.85 23.70 7.14
N THR A 286 12.57 22.60 6.87
CA THR A 286 13.79 22.23 7.59
C THR A 286 14.98 22.18 6.63
N SER A 287 16.18 21.92 7.13
CA SER A 287 17.42 21.94 6.34
C SER A 287 18.42 20.90 6.78
N GLY A 288 17.97 19.86 7.33
CA GLY A 288 18.88 18.86 7.88
C GLY A 288 18.98 17.52 7.13
N UNK A 289 19.56 16.51 7.51
CA UNK A 289 19.69 15.26 7.07
C UNK A 289 18.72 14.47 7.76
N VAL A 290 17.61 14.70 7.47
CA VAL A 290 16.46 14.11 8.17
C VAL A 290 16.01 12.76 7.61
N GLY A 291 16.58 12.30 6.52
CA GLY A 291 16.33 10.97 5.95
C GLY A 291 17.31 9.94 6.49
N TYR A 292 16.88 8.70 6.60
CA TYR A 292 17.71 7.61 7.13
C TYR A 292 17.46 6.34 6.32
N HIS A 293 18.54 5.65 5.96
CA HIS A 293 18.51 4.33 5.33
C HIS A 293 19.34 3.41 6.22
N VAL A 294 18.68 2.41 6.84
CA VAL A 294 19.37 1.51 7.77
C VAL A 294 19.03 0.05 7.44
N SER A 295 19.97 -0.79 7.77
CA SER A 295 19.74 -2.25 7.70
C SER A 295 20.10 -2.87 9.04
N UNK A 296 19.22 -3.62 9.55
CA UNK A 296 19.36 -4.27 10.79
C UNK A 296 19.40 -5.77 10.56
N UNK A 297 20.10 -6.28 10.93
CA UNK A 297 20.19 -7.64 10.84
C UNK A 297 19.35 -8.23 11.84
N MET A 298 18.52 -8.91 11.60
CA MET A 298 17.52 -9.60 12.43
C MET A 298 17.92 -11.06 12.66
N ARG A 299 18.64 -11.27 13.69
CA ARG A 299 18.99 -12.66 14.04
C ARG A 299 17.82 -13.35 14.74
N UNK A 300 17.27 -14.19 13.97
CA UNK A 300 16.29 -15.02 14.51
C UNK A 300 14.90 -14.45 14.66
N UNK A 301 14.66 -13.75 13.97
CA UNK A 301 13.80 -13.54 13.98
C UNK A 301 13.22 -13.75 13.14
N PRO A 302 13.13 -14.82 12.34
CA PRO A 302 12.33 -15.00 11.16
C PRO A 302 10.85 -15.11 11.55
N ASN A 303 10.00 -14.65 10.66
CA ASN A 303 8.53 -14.79 10.82
C ASN A 303 7.94 -14.09 12.05
N LYS A 304 8.61 -13.07 12.54
CA LYS A 304 8.02 -12.23 13.59
C LYS A 304 7.34 -11.02 12.99
N LYS A 305 6.18 -10.70 13.52
CA LYS A 305 5.55 -9.40 13.24
C LYS A 305 6.34 -8.34 14.00
N VAL A 306 6.77 -7.29 13.31
CA VAL A 306 7.62 -6.25 13.89
C VAL A 306 7.06 -4.87 13.62
N TYR A 307 7.50 -3.89 14.40
CA TYR A 307 7.32 -2.49 14.08
C TYR A 307 8.65 -1.75 14.19
N VAL A 308 8.73 -0.62 13.52
CA VAL A 308 9.91 0.24 13.54
C VAL A 308 9.66 1.37 14.55
N MET A 309 10.63 1.61 15.42
CA MET A 309 10.61 2.77 16.31
C MET A 309 11.82 3.64 15.99
N MET A 310 11.57 4.93 15.85
CA MET A 310 12.60 5.95 15.64
C MET A 310 12.83 6.69 16.95
N ARG A 311 14.09 6.84 17.34
CA ARG A 311 14.43 7.60 18.55
C ARG A 311 15.54 8.59 18.24
N ALA A 312 15.21 9.86 18.39
CA ALA A 312 16.19 10.94 18.39
C ALA A 312 16.61 11.21 19.83
N THR A 313 17.91 11.26 20.10
CA THR A 313 18.40 11.35 21.48
C THR A 313 19.76 12.04 21.55
N ASN A 314 20.07 12.58 22.69
CA ASN A 314 21.43 13.05 23.03
C ASN A 314 22.31 11.97 23.67
N ASP A 315 21.76 10.80 23.91
CA ASP A 315 22.45 9.65 24.48
C ASP A 315 23.18 8.86 23.39
N PRO A 316 24.50 8.81 23.42
CA PRO A 316 25.27 8.09 22.41
C PRO A 316 25.07 6.57 22.38
N UNK A 317 24.28 6.10 23.25
CA UNK A 317 23.99 4.75 23.30
C UNK A 317 22.62 4.41 22.91
N GLY A 318 21.95 5.53 22.75
CA GLY A 318 20.52 5.36 22.43
C GLY A 318 19.68 4.65 23.50
N UNK A 319 20.14 4.75 24.34
CA UNK A 319 19.46 4.02 25.35
C UNK A 319 18.34 4.71 26.01
N HIS A 320 18.34 6.11 25.95
CA HIS A 320 17.31 6.99 26.53
C HIS A 320 16.82 8.02 25.56
#